data_b39220eea1361ca9036e5708bdfb462d
#
_entry.id   b39220eea1361ca9036e5708bdfb462d
#
_cell.length_a   1.000
_cell.length_b   1.000
_cell.length_c   1.000
_cell.angle_alpha   90.00
_cell.angle_beta   90.00
_cell.angle_gamma   90.00
#
_symmetry.space_group_name_H-M   'P 1'
#
loop_
_entity.id
_entity.type
_entity.pdbx_description
1 polymer ?
#
loop_
_entity_poly.entity_id
_entity_poly.type
_entity_poly.pdbx_seq_one_letter_code
_entity_poly.pdbx_strand_id
1 'polypeptide(L)'
;MRTYYNITLLLLALFQIQFLNAQSISAKEFVSLSQKKALEYKDQSFSFTLVLDAMGRDGNRIERKNTGTLVMVKQDGVLTLNDQIIFLENNKLISVSSEDEEIVVRRIDTSDANFSPSKILNRYLKGTSFKYLEKKKNKKNMLIQYIELVPLNPDEVEKVILGIEVNSKKIYSYHEYGFNNVITKVKLDNYKVNMGMKLEDVKFDINNYPDYDYIAPEGM
;
A
#
# COMPACT_ATOMS: atom_id res chain seq x y z
N MET A 1 60.53 16.44 11.22
CA MET A 1 59.27 17.22 11.14
C MET A 1 58.52 17.10 9.80
N ARG A 2 59.16 17.07 8.64
CA ARG A 2 58.47 16.93 7.33
C ARG A 2 57.69 15.64 7.11
N THR A 3 58.12 14.52 7.69
CA THR A 3 57.47 13.21 7.51
C THR A 3 56.11 13.11 8.22
N TYR A 4 55.97 13.74 9.36
CA TYR A 4 54.68 13.75 10.11
C TYR A 4 53.60 14.60 9.43
N TYR A 5 53.98 15.69 8.78
CA TYR A 5 53.09 16.55 8.01
C TYR A 5 52.43 15.81 6.84
N ASN A 6 53.22 14.98 6.14
CA ASN A 6 52.71 14.20 5.00
C ASN A 6 51.77 13.10 5.41
N ILE A 7 51.98 12.47 6.58
CA ILE A 7 51.06 11.41 7.12
C ILE A 7 49.74 12.03 7.57
N THR A 8 49.79 13.21 8.21
CA THR A 8 48.58 13.90 8.67
C THR A 8 47.74 14.39 7.48
N LEU A 9 48.36 14.88 6.41
CA LEU A 9 47.67 15.28 5.19
C LEU A 9 47.05 14.11 4.46
N LEU A 10 47.69 12.94 4.44
CA LEU A 10 47.17 11.71 3.84
C LEU A 10 45.96 11.16 4.62
N LEU A 11 46.03 11.22 5.95
CA LEU A 11 44.88 10.82 6.81
C LEU A 11 43.68 11.76 6.67
N LEU A 12 43.92 13.09 6.52
CA LEU A 12 42.84 14.04 6.26
C LEU A 12 42.18 13.83 4.89
N ALA A 13 42.98 13.51 3.86
CA ALA A 13 42.46 13.20 2.52
C ALA A 13 41.66 11.91 2.48
N LEU A 14 42.06 10.86 3.22
CA LEU A 14 41.31 9.61 3.36
C LEU A 14 39.98 9.80 4.12
N PHE A 15 39.93 10.72 5.08
CA PHE A 15 38.71 11.03 5.81
C PHE A 15 37.68 11.78 4.94
N GLN A 16 38.09 12.58 3.99
CA GLN A 16 37.21 13.30 3.06
C GLN A 16 36.57 12.39 2.02
N ILE A 17 37.18 11.27 1.65
CA ILE A 17 36.64 10.33 0.66
C ILE A 17 35.45 9.57 1.19
N GLN A 18 35.27 9.40 2.52
CA GLN A 18 34.14 8.71 3.12
C GLN A 18 32.85 9.54 3.13
N PHE A 19 32.92 10.86 2.99
CA PHE A 19 31.75 11.73 2.93
C PHE A 19 31.13 11.87 1.52
N LEU A 20 31.81 11.40 0.48
CA LEU A 20 31.40 11.59 -0.92
C LEU A 20 30.42 10.50 -1.43
N ASN A 21 30.13 9.43 -0.65
CA ASN A 21 29.32 8.31 -1.11
C ASN A 21 27.97 8.14 -0.41
N ALA A 22 27.47 9.14 0.29
CA ALA A 22 26.06 9.15 0.70
C ALA A 22 25.20 9.58 -0.50
N GLN A 23 25.23 8.82 -1.60
CA GLN A 23 24.23 8.99 -2.66
C GLN A 23 22.85 8.78 -2.02
N SER A 24 22.14 9.87 -1.84
CA SER A 24 20.75 9.79 -1.43
C SER A 24 19.99 9.05 -2.54
N ILE A 25 19.45 7.89 -2.22
CA ILE A 25 18.62 7.14 -3.18
C ILE A 25 17.50 8.04 -3.71
N SER A 26 17.17 7.91 -4.98
CA SER A 26 16.09 8.68 -5.59
C SER A 26 14.72 8.32 -5.00
N ALA A 27 13.75 9.21 -5.12
CA ALA A 27 12.38 8.93 -4.65
C ALA A 27 11.78 7.68 -5.31
N LYS A 28 12.07 7.46 -6.59
CA LYS A 28 11.67 6.25 -7.32
C LYS A 28 12.29 4.98 -6.72
N GLU A 29 13.60 5.00 -6.46
CA GLU A 29 14.29 3.86 -5.84
C GLU A 29 13.76 3.57 -4.44
N PHE A 30 13.45 4.61 -3.66
CA PHE A 30 12.87 4.43 -2.33
C PHE A 30 11.50 3.74 -2.38
N VAL A 31 10.62 4.12 -3.33
CA VAL A 31 9.34 3.45 -3.57
C VAL A 31 9.55 2.02 -4.06
N SER A 32 10.52 1.79 -4.97
CA SER A 32 10.86 0.45 -5.47
C SER A 32 11.35 -0.47 -4.35
N LEU A 33 12.13 0.04 -3.41
CA LEU A 33 12.55 -0.71 -2.21
C LEU A 33 11.36 -1.09 -1.32
N SER A 34 10.39 -0.18 -1.15
CA SER A 34 9.16 -0.48 -0.42
C SER A 34 8.35 -1.60 -1.09
N GLN A 35 8.20 -1.54 -2.42
CA GLN A 35 7.53 -2.60 -3.18
C GLN A 35 8.25 -3.94 -3.06
N LYS A 36 9.57 -3.96 -3.29
CA LYS A 36 10.38 -5.16 -3.15
C LYS A 36 10.21 -5.77 -1.78
N LYS A 37 10.25 -4.94 -0.73
CA LYS A 37 10.06 -5.40 0.64
C LYS A 37 8.67 -6.00 0.88
N ALA A 38 7.62 -5.39 0.33
CA ALA A 38 6.26 -5.92 0.43
C ALA A 38 6.08 -7.28 -0.28
N LEU A 39 6.83 -7.53 -1.36
CA LEU A 39 6.83 -8.81 -2.09
C LEU A 39 7.59 -9.94 -1.35
N GLU A 40 8.50 -9.60 -0.43
CA GLU A 40 9.27 -10.58 0.36
C GLU A 40 8.44 -11.18 1.51
N TYR A 41 7.31 -10.57 1.89
CA TYR A 41 6.48 -11.06 2.99
C TYR A 41 5.70 -12.32 2.57
N LYS A 42 5.81 -13.37 3.41
CA LYS A 42 5.05 -14.62 3.24
C LYS A 42 3.58 -14.43 3.55
N ASP A 43 3.33 -13.66 4.59
CA ASP A 43 2.01 -13.22 5.02
C ASP A 43 2.09 -11.79 5.54
N GLN A 44 0.96 -11.08 5.50
CA GLN A 44 0.84 -9.73 6.02
C GLN A 44 -0.58 -9.44 6.50
N SER A 45 -0.69 -8.64 7.55
CA SER A 45 -1.97 -8.16 8.06
C SER A 45 -1.85 -6.72 8.49
N PHE A 46 -2.88 -5.93 8.22
CA PHE A 46 -3.00 -4.57 8.71
C PHE A 46 -4.47 -4.15 8.83
N SER A 47 -4.74 -3.24 9.73
CA SER A 47 -5.98 -2.48 9.75
C SER A 47 -5.79 -1.19 8.94
N PHE A 48 -6.88 -0.68 8.38
CA PHE A 48 -6.83 0.57 7.63
C PHE A 48 -8.04 1.45 7.92
N THR A 49 -7.85 2.73 7.68
CA THR A 49 -8.92 3.72 7.60
C THR A 49 -8.93 4.24 6.16
N LEU A 50 -10.07 4.10 5.49
CA LEU A 50 -10.36 4.66 4.17
C LEU A 50 -11.26 5.88 4.35
N VAL A 51 -10.86 7.00 3.79
CA VAL A 51 -11.67 8.22 3.71
C VAL A 51 -11.85 8.58 2.25
N LEU A 52 -13.09 8.65 1.82
CA LEU A 52 -13.50 9.19 0.52
C LEU A 52 -14.03 10.60 0.75
N ASP A 53 -13.42 11.57 0.12
CA ASP A 53 -13.69 12.98 0.25
C ASP A 53 -14.03 13.53 -1.14
N ALA A 54 -15.29 13.91 -1.37
CA ALA A 54 -15.80 14.31 -2.67
C ALA A 54 -16.73 15.52 -2.57
N MET A 55 -16.90 16.23 -3.68
CA MET A 55 -17.95 17.26 -3.79
C MET A 55 -19.30 16.60 -4.04
N GLY A 56 -20.27 16.88 -3.20
CA GLY A 56 -21.67 16.50 -3.41
C GLY A 56 -22.33 17.28 -4.55
N ARG A 57 -23.48 16.81 -5.00
CA ARG A 57 -24.26 17.47 -6.06
C ARG A 57 -24.73 18.88 -5.69
N ASP A 58 -24.87 19.17 -4.42
CA ASP A 58 -25.24 20.45 -3.82
C ASP A 58 -24.04 21.40 -3.63
N GLY A 59 -22.84 21.01 -4.05
CA GLY A 59 -21.60 21.75 -3.87
C GLY A 59 -20.98 21.63 -2.47
N ASN A 60 -21.59 20.89 -1.55
CA ASN A 60 -21.02 20.62 -0.24
C ASN A 60 -20.02 19.49 -0.30
N ARG A 61 -19.03 19.53 0.57
CA ARG A 61 -18.04 18.46 0.68
C ARG A 61 -18.61 17.31 1.52
N ILE A 62 -18.54 16.10 0.98
CA ILE A 62 -19.00 14.87 1.63
C ILE A 62 -17.78 14.02 1.96
N GLU A 63 -17.60 13.70 3.22
CA GLU A 63 -16.57 12.77 3.69
C GLU A 63 -17.24 11.47 4.16
N ARG A 64 -16.83 10.34 3.56
CA ARG A 64 -17.22 9.00 4.01
C ARG A 64 -16.00 8.29 4.55
N LYS A 65 -16.11 7.80 5.78
CA LYS A 65 -15.03 7.08 6.46
C LYS A 65 -15.44 5.64 6.71
N ASN A 66 -14.59 4.73 6.25
CA ASN A 66 -14.71 3.30 6.49
C ASN A 66 -13.43 2.78 7.18
N THR A 67 -13.58 1.72 7.95
CA THR A 67 -12.45 1.01 8.56
C THR A 67 -12.50 -0.45 8.19
N GLY A 68 -11.35 -1.08 8.10
CA GLY A 68 -11.28 -2.48 7.73
C GLY A 68 -9.96 -3.11 8.12
N THR A 69 -9.87 -4.40 7.84
CA THR A 69 -8.64 -5.18 7.98
C THR A 69 -8.36 -5.92 6.69
N LEU A 70 -7.09 -6.07 6.35
CA LEU A 70 -6.64 -6.93 5.28
C LEU A 70 -5.65 -7.94 5.84
N VAL A 71 -5.89 -9.20 5.52
CA VAL A 71 -4.98 -10.31 5.79
C VAL A 71 -4.63 -10.96 4.46
N MET A 72 -3.36 -11.18 4.20
CA MET A 72 -2.89 -11.81 2.96
C MET A 72 -1.87 -12.89 3.24
N VAL A 73 -1.96 -13.98 2.50
CA VAL A 73 -0.97 -15.04 2.43
C VAL A 73 -0.61 -15.24 0.96
N LYS A 74 0.59 -14.86 0.55
CA LYS A 74 1.02 -14.79 -0.86
C LYS A 74 0.09 -13.87 -1.68
N GLN A 75 -0.73 -14.45 -2.57
CA GLN A 75 -1.65 -13.72 -3.45
C GLN A 75 -3.11 -13.77 -3.01
N ASP A 76 -3.44 -14.69 -2.11
CA ASP A 76 -4.76 -14.83 -1.56
C ASP A 76 -4.93 -13.96 -0.30
N GLY A 77 -6.16 -13.59 0.01
CA GLY A 77 -6.39 -12.72 1.16
C GLY A 77 -7.86 -12.53 1.52
N VAL A 78 -8.06 -11.97 2.71
CA VAL A 78 -9.37 -11.59 3.23
C VAL A 78 -9.35 -10.11 3.58
N LEU A 79 -10.23 -9.37 2.96
CA LEU A 79 -10.52 -7.97 3.27
C LEU A 79 -11.85 -7.91 4.02
N THR A 80 -11.83 -7.40 5.23
CA THR A 80 -13.05 -7.06 5.98
C THR A 80 -13.24 -5.56 5.92
N LEU A 81 -14.38 -5.10 5.46
CA LEU A 81 -14.72 -3.69 5.33
C LEU A 81 -16.17 -3.47 5.80
N ASN A 82 -16.35 -2.85 6.95
CA ASN A 82 -17.66 -2.76 7.62
C ASN A 82 -18.30 -4.16 7.77
N ASP A 83 -19.50 -4.37 7.19
CA ASP A 83 -20.25 -5.61 7.24
C ASP A 83 -19.97 -6.57 6.07
N GLN A 84 -19.00 -6.21 5.21
CA GLN A 84 -18.61 -7.02 4.06
C GLN A 84 -17.29 -7.75 4.32
N ILE A 85 -17.25 -9.02 3.94
CA ILE A 85 -16.03 -9.82 3.89
C ILE A 85 -15.76 -10.16 2.44
N ILE A 86 -14.56 -9.87 1.97
CA ILE A 86 -14.15 -10.10 0.58
C ILE A 86 -12.95 -11.02 0.58
N PHE A 87 -13.11 -12.21 0.01
CA PHE A 87 -12.02 -13.15 -0.20
C PHE A 87 -11.42 -12.96 -1.60
N LEU A 88 -10.11 -12.92 -1.64
CA LEU A 88 -9.29 -12.96 -2.85
C LEU A 88 -8.68 -14.34 -2.95
N GLU A 89 -9.13 -15.14 -3.89
CA GLU A 89 -8.73 -16.54 -4.00
C GLU A 89 -8.71 -16.99 -5.45
N ASN A 90 -7.59 -17.54 -5.92
CA ASN A 90 -7.49 -18.15 -7.27
C ASN A 90 -8.06 -17.27 -8.40
N ASN A 91 -7.76 -15.96 -8.42
CA ASN A 91 -8.29 -14.97 -9.37
C ASN A 91 -9.81 -14.78 -9.29
N LYS A 92 -10.41 -15.12 -8.16
CA LYS A 92 -11.81 -14.84 -7.83
C LYS A 92 -11.86 -13.83 -6.69
N LEU A 93 -12.88 -13.02 -6.75
CA LEU A 93 -13.32 -12.16 -5.66
C LEU A 93 -14.64 -12.73 -5.18
N ILE A 94 -14.69 -13.13 -3.93
CA ILE A 94 -15.88 -13.67 -3.29
C ILE A 94 -16.29 -12.66 -2.23
N SER A 95 -17.38 -11.95 -2.48
CA SER A 95 -17.94 -10.96 -1.55
C SER A 95 -19.06 -11.61 -0.75
N VAL A 96 -18.96 -11.54 0.56
CA VAL A 96 -20.00 -11.98 1.51
C VAL A 96 -20.59 -10.73 2.16
N SER A 97 -21.89 -10.52 1.99
CA SER A 97 -22.68 -9.48 2.63
C SER A 97 -23.51 -10.10 3.74
N SER A 98 -23.29 -9.70 4.99
CA SER A 98 -24.09 -10.16 6.11
C SER A 98 -25.47 -9.46 6.18
N GLU A 99 -25.58 -8.28 5.57
CA GLU A 99 -26.83 -7.52 5.54
C GLU A 99 -27.83 -8.12 4.56
N ASP A 100 -27.31 -8.58 3.39
CA ASP A 100 -28.15 -9.13 2.31
C ASP A 100 -28.25 -10.67 2.37
N GLU A 101 -27.45 -11.32 3.23
CA GLU A 101 -27.27 -12.78 3.28
C GLU A 101 -26.87 -13.37 1.91
N GLU A 102 -26.00 -12.65 1.17
CA GLU A 102 -25.58 -13.00 -0.18
C GLU A 102 -24.08 -13.26 -0.26
N ILE A 103 -23.72 -14.22 -1.11
CA ILE A 103 -22.35 -14.51 -1.56
C ILE A 103 -22.28 -14.26 -3.06
N VAL A 104 -21.51 -13.27 -3.47
CA VAL A 104 -21.31 -12.93 -4.89
C VAL A 104 -19.90 -13.29 -5.31
N VAL A 105 -19.78 -14.19 -6.29
CA VAL A 105 -18.49 -14.60 -6.86
C VAL A 105 -18.26 -13.88 -8.20
N ARG A 106 -17.08 -13.29 -8.37
CA ARG A 106 -16.67 -12.62 -9.62
C ARG A 106 -15.29 -13.11 -10.03
N ARG A 107 -15.07 -13.27 -11.33
CA ARG A 107 -13.69 -13.38 -11.86
C ARG A 107 -13.07 -12.00 -11.83
N ILE A 108 -11.82 -11.94 -11.41
CA ILE A 108 -11.02 -10.73 -11.51
C ILE A 108 -9.83 -11.02 -12.42
N ASP A 109 -9.52 -10.07 -13.29
CA ASP A 109 -8.21 -10.04 -13.88
C ASP A 109 -7.19 -9.75 -12.78
N THR A 110 -6.12 -10.54 -12.74
CA THR A 110 -5.04 -10.36 -11.73
C THR A 110 -4.39 -8.98 -11.80
N SER A 111 -4.55 -8.27 -12.93
CA SER A 111 -4.15 -6.87 -13.08
C SER A 111 -5.01 -5.91 -12.27
N ASP A 112 -6.29 -6.23 -12.06
CA ASP A 112 -7.28 -5.33 -11.45
C ASP A 112 -7.43 -5.51 -9.92
N ALA A 113 -6.93 -6.62 -9.37
CA ALA A 113 -6.97 -6.87 -7.93
C ALA A 113 -5.96 -6.02 -7.16
N ASN A 114 -6.26 -4.74 -7.00
CA ASN A 114 -5.37 -3.73 -6.40
C ASN A 114 -5.38 -3.67 -4.87
N PHE A 115 -5.73 -4.77 -4.17
CA PHE A 115 -5.86 -4.73 -2.70
C PHE A 115 -4.53 -4.86 -1.95
N SER A 116 -3.47 -5.39 -2.57
CA SER A 116 -2.19 -5.53 -1.88
C SER A 116 -1.33 -4.27 -1.99
N PRO A 117 -0.58 -3.91 -0.93
CA PRO A 117 0.34 -2.78 -0.97
C PRO A 117 1.34 -2.84 -2.11
N SER A 118 1.83 -4.03 -2.46
CA SER A 118 2.76 -4.24 -3.58
C SER A 118 2.12 -3.97 -4.93
N LYS A 119 0.86 -4.33 -5.15
CA LYS A 119 0.13 -4.07 -6.40
C LYS A 119 -0.20 -2.58 -6.56
N ILE A 120 -0.60 -1.91 -5.47
CA ILE A 120 -0.80 -0.46 -5.47
C ILE A 120 0.49 0.25 -5.91
N LEU A 121 1.64 -0.14 -5.36
CA LEU A 121 2.92 0.45 -5.75
C LEU A 121 3.30 0.14 -7.20
N ASN A 122 3.02 -1.08 -7.68
CA ASN A 122 3.37 -1.49 -9.04
C ASN A 122 2.68 -0.63 -10.11
N ARG A 123 1.44 -0.21 -9.87
CA ARG A 123 0.67 0.69 -10.77
C ARG A 123 1.43 1.97 -11.08
N TYR A 124 2.20 2.50 -10.13
CA TYR A 124 2.86 3.80 -10.26
C TYR A 124 4.36 3.73 -10.57
N LEU A 125 4.97 2.54 -10.63
CA LEU A 125 6.42 2.44 -10.89
C LEU A 125 6.82 2.74 -12.33
N LYS A 126 5.88 2.61 -13.28
CA LYS A 126 6.09 2.91 -14.70
C LYS A 126 5.29 4.16 -15.10
N GLY A 127 5.86 4.99 -15.94
CA GLY A 127 5.15 6.16 -16.48
C GLY A 127 4.74 7.19 -15.42
N THR A 128 5.55 7.39 -14.36
CA THR A 128 5.26 8.29 -13.25
C THR A 128 6.52 9.07 -12.87
N SER A 129 6.36 10.34 -12.56
CA SER A 129 7.40 11.15 -11.93
C SER A 129 7.32 11.02 -10.40
N PHE A 130 8.47 11.11 -9.72
CA PHE A 130 8.59 10.92 -8.27
C PHE A 130 9.32 12.11 -7.67
N LYS A 131 8.76 12.66 -6.61
CA LYS A 131 9.35 13.78 -5.89
C LYS A 131 9.29 13.54 -4.39
N TYR A 132 10.42 13.65 -3.71
CA TYR A 132 10.43 13.68 -2.26
C TYR A 132 9.69 14.93 -1.76
N LEU A 133 8.79 14.71 -0.82
CA LEU A 133 8.22 15.73 0.03
C LEU A 133 8.93 15.71 1.40
N GLU A 134 8.24 16.19 2.41
CA GLU A 134 8.74 16.25 3.78
C GLU A 134 8.91 14.87 4.45
N LYS A 135 9.76 14.81 5.47
CA LYS A 135 9.80 13.73 6.44
C LYS A 135 9.17 14.19 7.74
N LYS A 136 8.22 13.41 8.26
CA LYS A 136 7.56 13.71 9.54
C LYS A 136 7.52 12.50 10.45
N LYS A 137 7.62 12.72 11.75
CA LYS A 137 7.31 11.70 12.75
C LYS A 137 5.80 11.65 12.98
N ASN A 138 5.25 10.45 12.99
CA ASN A 138 3.85 10.24 13.34
C ASN A 138 3.67 10.19 14.88
N LYS A 139 2.42 10.01 15.35
CA LYS A 139 2.10 9.90 16.78
C LYS A 139 2.79 8.72 17.49
N LYS A 140 3.20 7.69 16.76
CA LYS A 140 3.96 6.53 17.27
C LYS A 140 5.48 6.73 17.16
N ASN A 141 5.95 7.96 16.93
CA ASN A 141 7.37 8.34 16.74
C ASN A 141 8.07 7.65 15.55
N MET A 142 7.31 7.06 14.61
CA MET A 142 7.85 6.50 13.38
C MET A 142 8.14 7.62 12.38
N LEU A 143 9.32 7.58 11.74
CA LEU A 143 9.70 8.55 10.73
C LEU A 143 9.10 8.15 9.37
N ILE A 144 8.21 8.98 8.84
CA ILE A 144 7.52 8.76 7.57
C ILE A 144 8.10 9.69 6.52
N GLN A 145 8.56 9.13 5.39
CA GLN A 145 8.90 9.88 4.19
C GLN A 145 7.66 9.97 3.31
N TYR A 146 7.24 11.19 2.99
CA TYR A 146 6.20 11.42 1.99
C TYR A 146 6.82 11.61 0.62
N ILE A 147 6.16 11.04 -0.41
CA ILE A 147 6.60 11.08 -1.80
C ILE A 147 5.37 11.40 -2.65
N GLU A 148 5.50 12.41 -3.50
CA GLU A 148 4.53 12.74 -4.53
C GLU A 148 4.83 11.94 -5.78
N LEU A 149 3.80 11.33 -6.33
CA LEU A 149 3.80 10.57 -7.58
C LEU A 149 2.83 11.23 -8.54
N VAL A 150 3.31 11.62 -9.71
CA VAL A 150 2.48 12.22 -10.76
C VAL A 150 2.56 11.35 -12.01
N PRO A 151 1.46 10.69 -12.43
CA PRO A 151 1.42 9.92 -13.68
C PRO A 151 1.78 10.82 -14.87
N LEU A 152 2.60 10.30 -15.82
CA LEU A 152 2.99 11.04 -17.02
C LEU A 152 1.83 11.13 -18.03
N ASN A 153 0.97 10.11 -18.05
CA ASN A 153 -0.27 10.09 -18.83
C ASN A 153 -1.42 9.91 -17.85
N PRO A 154 -1.95 11.01 -17.31
CA PRO A 154 -2.98 10.93 -16.30
C PRO A 154 -4.34 10.70 -16.99
N ASP A 155 -5.00 9.59 -16.65
CA ASP A 155 -6.38 9.32 -17.08
C ASP A 155 -7.37 9.89 -16.05
N GLU A 156 -7.37 9.32 -14.83
CA GLU A 156 -8.31 9.67 -13.76
C GLU A 156 -7.63 10.28 -12.53
N VAL A 157 -6.32 10.03 -12.36
CA VAL A 157 -5.53 10.41 -11.18
C VAL A 157 -4.60 11.54 -11.50
N GLU A 158 -4.78 12.68 -10.83
CA GLU A 158 -3.89 13.84 -10.92
C GLU A 158 -2.53 13.52 -10.26
N LYS A 159 -2.56 13.05 -9.03
CA LYS A 159 -1.38 12.68 -8.26
C LYS A 159 -1.70 11.75 -7.09
N VAL A 160 -0.65 11.14 -6.58
CA VAL A 160 -0.69 10.34 -5.35
C VAL A 160 0.35 10.87 -4.36
N ILE A 161 -0.01 10.98 -3.09
CA ILE A 161 0.95 11.20 -2.00
C ILE A 161 1.07 9.90 -1.22
N LEU A 162 2.25 9.30 -1.27
CA LEU A 162 2.56 8.06 -0.60
C LEU A 162 3.40 8.35 0.65
N GLY A 163 2.96 7.87 1.81
CA GLY A 163 3.72 7.87 3.05
C GLY A 163 4.36 6.51 3.28
N ILE A 164 5.68 6.45 3.43
CA ILE A 164 6.44 5.21 3.66
C ILE A 164 7.26 5.38 4.94
N GLU A 165 7.21 4.40 5.84
CA GLU A 165 8.08 4.37 7.00
C GLU A 165 9.54 4.15 6.58
N VAL A 166 10.42 5.04 7.05
CA VAL A 166 11.81 5.09 6.58
C VAL A 166 12.59 3.82 6.90
N ASN A 167 12.40 3.23 8.07
CA ASN A 167 13.18 2.07 8.52
C ASN A 167 12.65 0.75 7.91
N SER A 168 11.37 0.46 8.10
CA SER A 168 10.77 -0.80 7.68
C SER A 168 10.41 -0.85 6.20
N LYS A 169 10.35 0.30 5.52
CA LYS A 169 9.84 0.46 4.14
C LYS A 169 8.36 0.08 3.99
N LYS A 170 7.62 -0.07 5.08
CA LYS A 170 6.17 -0.33 5.01
C LYS A 170 5.41 0.90 4.58
N ILE A 171 4.36 0.72 3.78
CA ILE A 171 3.42 1.79 3.45
C ILE A 171 2.70 2.19 4.74
N TYR A 172 2.66 3.47 5.01
CA TYR A 172 1.93 4.07 6.11
C TYR A 172 0.62 4.71 5.66
N SER A 173 0.65 5.40 4.53
CA SER A 173 -0.53 6.07 3.97
C SER A 173 -0.45 6.21 2.46
N TYR A 174 -1.63 6.31 1.85
CA TYR A 174 -1.83 6.53 0.42
C TYR A 174 -2.94 7.55 0.25
N HIS A 175 -2.66 8.65 -0.41
CA HIS A 175 -3.66 9.67 -0.73
C HIS A 175 -3.66 9.88 -2.24
N GLU A 176 -4.78 9.55 -2.89
CA GLU A 176 -5.00 9.72 -4.32
C GLU A 176 -5.89 10.93 -4.56
N TYR A 177 -5.50 11.76 -5.48
CA TYR A 177 -6.21 12.96 -5.92
C TYR A 177 -6.71 12.74 -7.35
N GLY A 178 -8.01 12.60 -7.52
CA GLY A 178 -8.65 12.46 -8.82
C GLY A 178 -8.99 13.81 -9.46
N PHE A 179 -9.03 13.87 -10.78
CA PHE A 179 -9.44 15.06 -11.52
C PHE A 179 -10.91 15.45 -11.29
N ASN A 180 -11.74 14.52 -10.83
CA ASN A 180 -13.13 14.75 -10.45
C ASN A 180 -13.31 15.38 -9.05
N ASN A 181 -12.22 15.89 -8.45
CA ASN A 181 -12.16 16.41 -7.08
C ASN A 181 -12.48 15.37 -5.99
N VAL A 182 -12.41 14.08 -6.31
CA VAL A 182 -12.48 13.02 -5.32
C VAL A 182 -11.07 12.78 -4.76
N ILE A 183 -10.97 12.74 -3.44
CA ILE A 183 -9.74 12.41 -2.74
C ILE A 183 -9.97 11.12 -1.97
N THR A 184 -9.20 10.10 -2.31
CA THR A 184 -9.15 8.84 -1.56
C THR A 184 -7.96 8.85 -0.62
N LYS A 185 -8.20 8.75 0.68
CA LYS A 185 -7.16 8.68 1.70
C LYS A 185 -7.20 7.33 2.38
N VAL A 186 -6.11 6.59 2.34
CA VAL A 186 -5.95 5.33 3.07
C VAL A 186 -4.79 5.47 4.05
N LYS A 187 -5.04 5.12 5.30
CA LYS A 187 -4.02 5.06 6.34
C LYS A 187 -3.95 3.65 6.88
N LEU A 188 -2.74 3.07 6.92
CA LEU A 188 -2.49 1.73 7.44
C LEU A 188 -2.03 1.80 8.89
N ASP A 189 -2.59 0.93 9.71
CA ASP A 189 -2.22 0.76 11.11
C ASP A 189 -2.01 -0.74 11.43
N ASN A 190 -1.33 -1.04 12.54
CA ASN A 190 -1.11 -2.40 13.03
C ASN A 190 -0.48 -3.36 12.00
N TYR A 191 0.40 -2.86 11.14
CA TYR A 191 1.00 -3.62 10.05
C TYR A 191 1.95 -4.69 10.58
N LYS A 192 1.53 -5.97 10.51
CA LYS A 192 2.27 -7.16 10.89
C LYS A 192 2.65 -7.95 9.65
N VAL A 193 3.75 -8.69 9.70
CA VAL A 193 4.28 -9.49 8.57
C VAL A 193 4.94 -10.76 9.09
N ASN A 194 4.95 -11.81 8.27
CA ASN A 194 5.62 -13.08 8.55
C ASN A 194 5.19 -13.68 9.90
N MET A 195 3.88 -13.70 10.14
CA MET A 195 3.27 -14.23 11.37
C MET A 195 3.14 -15.75 11.35
N GLY A 196 3.49 -16.41 10.25
CA GLY A 196 3.36 -17.85 10.06
C GLY A 196 1.97 -18.30 9.68
N MET A 197 1.17 -17.39 9.09
CA MET A 197 -0.16 -17.72 8.61
C MET A 197 -0.10 -18.70 7.43
N LYS A 198 -1.12 -19.55 7.35
CA LYS A 198 -1.28 -20.55 6.30
C LYS A 198 -2.31 -20.07 5.27
N LEU A 199 -2.28 -20.69 4.10
CA LEU A 199 -3.22 -20.37 3.03
C LEU A 199 -4.68 -20.63 3.44
N GLU A 200 -4.89 -21.66 4.26
CA GLU A 200 -6.20 -22.02 4.82
C GLU A 200 -6.83 -20.93 5.66
N ASP A 201 -5.99 -20.09 6.31
CA ASP A 201 -6.46 -18.99 7.18
C ASP A 201 -7.14 -17.84 6.42
N VAL A 202 -6.99 -17.82 5.09
CA VAL A 202 -7.54 -16.77 4.21
C VAL A 202 -8.44 -17.31 3.10
N LYS A 203 -8.82 -18.60 3.18
CA LYS A 203 -9.70 -19.24 2.20
C LYS A 203 -11.16 -19.03 2.55
N PHE A 204 -11.96 -18.93 1.50
CA PHE A 204 -13.40 -18.99 1.59
C PHE A 204 -13.88 -20.42 1.84
N ASP A 205 -14.78 -20.59 2.80
CA ASP A 205 -15.48 -21.85 3.05
C ASP A 205 -16.99 -21.59 3.07
N ILE A 206 -17.69 -22.15 2.09
CA ILE A 206 -19.16 -22.01 1.94
C ILE A 206 -19.93 -22.59 3.15
N ASN A 207 -19.36 -23.57 3.85
CA ASN A 207 -20.01 -24.17 5.01
C ASN A 207 -20.18 -23.19 6.19
N ASN A 208 -19.45 -22.08 6.19
CA ASN A 208 -19.63 -21.02 7.17
C ASN A 208 -20.85 -20.14 6.90
N TYR A 209 -21.55 -20.34 5.76
CA TYR A 209 -22.64 -19.50 5.27
C TYR A 209 -23.81 -20.36 4.75
N PRO A 210 -24.39 -21.25 5.58
CA PRO A 210 -25.35 -22.26 5.10
C PRO A 210 -26.67 -21.68 4.57
N ASP A 211 -27.03 -20.47 5.02
CA ASP A 211 -28.31 -19.84 4.69
C ASP A 211 -28.18 -18.70 3.68
N TYR A 212 -26.96 -18.50 3.11
CA TYR A 212 -26.70 -17.39 2.20
C TYR A 212 -26.98 -17.78 0.74
N ASP A 213 -27.58 -16.86 0.00
CA ASP A 213 -27.77 -17.01 -1.44
C ASP A 213 -26.41 -16.92 -2.16
N TYR A 214 -26.11 -17.93 -3.00
CA TYR A 214 -24.86 -18.03 -3.72
C TYR A 214 -25.03 -17.63 -5.19
N ILE A 215 -24.43 -16.51 -5.56
CA ILE A 215 -24.51 -15.91 -6.90
C ILE A 215 -23.15 -16.01 -7.57
N ALA A 216 -23.03 -16.84 -8.58
CA ALA A 216 -21.80 -16.99 -9.38
C ALA A 216 -22.12 -16.90 -10.88
N PRO A 217 -21.18 -16.41 -11.71
CA PRO A 217 -21.31 -16.47 -13.17
C PRO A 217 -21.40 -17.92 -13.67
N GLU A 218 -22.12 -18.12 -14.77
CA GLU A 218 -22.20 -19.44 -15.42
C GLU A 218 -20.80 -19.98 -15.72
N GLY A 219 -20.56 -21.26 -15.37
CA GLY A 219 -19.30 -21.97 -15.63
C GLY A 219 -18.16 -21.65 -14.64
N MET A 220 -18.49 -21.18 -13.45
CA MET A 220 -17.55 -21.09 -12.32
C MET A 220 -17.69 -22.24 -11.33
#